data_de5042b0d1da77cc57d2c528032bc4cb
#
_entry.id   de5042b0d1da77cc57d2c528032bc4cb
#
_cell.length_a   1.000
_cell.length_b   1.000
_cell.length_c   1.000
_cell.angle_alpha   90.00
_cell.angle_beta   90.00
_cell.angle_gamma   90.00
#
_symmetry.space_group_name_H-M   'P 1'
#
loop_
_entity.id
_entity.type
_entity.pdbx_description
1 polymer ?
#
loop_
_entity_poly.entity_id
_entity_poly.type
_entity_poly.pdbx_seq_one_letter_code
_entity_poly.pdbx_strand_id
1 'polypeptide(L)'
;MLLAFAGALWLRPRAARVAGQFPHEVYVWQRIWNGPVVDAVREHGTNFAEVAVLAAEVAWQHGQPTVARVAPDYAGLRRTGVRVGLVLRIGPFAGPFAESDGTARFLANLAAGVLDDARTNAVAPAELQIDFDCAEARLDGYALWLNAIQKRVAPVPVTITALPSWLDRAAFRRLAAHAPNYVLQVHSLARPRDVKAPFALCDPPVARRAVERAGRLGVPFRVALPTYGYELAFDPAGKLIGLAADGPARTWPAGAQPREVRADPVAMADLVRGWTADRPAALRGVIWYRLPVVVDNLNWRWPTLAAIVALRSFRDHVRAESRRVEAGLVEISLINDGDLDISSRLAVEVHWSRADGGRLIAGDAVQGFSLLDEEASQVRFQPDEPVTPLRAGETRTIGWLRLAHDGEVQLELQRN
;
A
#
# COMPACT_ATOMS: atom_id res chain seq x y z
N MET A 1 27.82 -56.52 -22.54
CA MET A 1 26.42 -56.09 -22.51
C MET A 1 26.39 -54.84 -21.65
N LEU A 2 26.52 -53.65 -22.26
CA LEU A 2 26.53 -52.35 -21.60
C LEU A 2 25.10 -51.78 -21.64
N LEU A 3 24.46 -51.69 -20.50
CA LEU A 3 23.14 -51.04 -20.33
C LEU A 3 23.36 -49.52 -20.28
N ALA A 4 22.94 -48.82 -21.31
CA ALA A 4 22.90 -47.38 -21.38
C ALA A 4 21.65 -46.91 -20.58
N PHE A 5 21.85 -46.26 -19.41
CA PHE A 5 20.82 -45.53 -18.70
C PHE A 5 20.58 -44.20 -19.39
N ALA A 6 19.55 -44.10 -20.23
CA ALA A 6 19.05 -42.85 -20.76
C ALA A 6 18.27 -42.13 -19.67
N GLY A 7 18.91 -41.17 -19.00
CA GLY A 7 18.26 -40.26 -18.07
C GLY A 7 17.32 -39.34 -18.84
N ALA A 8 16.03 -39.58 -18.81
CA ALA A 8 15.02 -38.67 -19.31
C ALA A 8 15.02 -37.41 -18.41
N LEU A 9 15.70 -36.35 -18.85
CA LEU A 9 15.52 -35.02 -18.32
C LEU A 9 14.06 -34.62 -18.57
N TRP A 10 13.22 -34.72 -17.56
CA TRP A 10 11.89 -34.19 -17.60
C TRP A 10 11.99 -32.66 -17.71
N LEU A 11 11.93 -32.15 -18.95
CA LEU A 11 11.74 -30.73 -19.22
C LEU A 11 10.38 -30.33 -18.62
N ARG A 12 10.41 -29.75 -17.44
CA ARG A 12 9.19 -29.14 -16.85
C ARG A 12 8.71 -28.11 -17.88
N PRO A 13 7.44 -28.20 -18.33
CA PRO A 13 6.93 -27.26 -19.31
C PRO A 13 7.10 -25.84 -18.77
N ARG A 14 7.78 -25.00 -19.53
CA ARG A 14 7.88 -23.56 -19.21
C ARG A 14 6.48 -22.97 -19.32
N ALA A 15 6.08 -22.15 -18.34
CA ALA A 15 4.86 -21.38 -18.44
C ALA A 15 4.86 -20.55 -19.73
N ALA A 16 3.74 -20.50 -20.45
CA ALA A 16 3.58 -19.59 -21.58
C ALA A 16 3.86 -18.15 -21.12
N ARG A 17 4.50 -17.37 -21.94
CA ARG A 17 4.91 -15.99 -21.63
C ARG A 17 4.22 -14.99 -22.51
N VAL A 18 4.00 -13.80 -21.97
CA VAL A 18 3.38 -12.67 -22.67
C VAL A 18 4.08 -11.36 -22.25
N ALA A 19 4.02 -10.38 -23.13
CA ALA A 19 4.46 -9.01 -22.90
C ALA A 19 3.29 -8.05 -23.05
N GLY A 20 3.51 -6.79 -22.69
CA GLY A 20 2.53 -5.70 -22.80
C GLY A 20 1.91 -5.32 -21.46
N GLN A 21 1.18 -4.22 -21.46
CA GLN A 21 0.50 -3.72 -20.28
C GLN A 21 -0.54 -4.73 -19.75
N PHE A 22 -0.84 -4.63 -18.48
CA PHE A 22 -1.82 -5.44 -17.79
C PHE A 22 -2.57 -4.59 -16.77
N PRO A 23 -3.79 -4.99 -16.36
CA PRO A 23 -4.62 -4.22 -15.44
C PRO A 23 -3.94 -3.97 -14.10
N HIS A 24 -4.11 -2.75 -13.58
CA HIS A 24 -3.84 -2.40 -12.20
C HIS A 24 -5.17 -2.28 -11.46
N GLU A 25 -5.23 -2.87 -10.30
CA GLU A 25 -6.36 -2.84 -9.37
C GLU A 25 -5.85 -2.32 -8.03
N VAL A 26 -6.76 -1.95 -7.11
CA VAL A 26 -6.37 -1.42 -5.81
C VAL A 26 -7.32 -1.85 -4.71
N TYR A 27 -6.77 -2.12 -3.53
CA TYR A 27 -7.55 -2.32 -2.31
C TYR A 27 -7.87 -0.98 -1.63
N VAL A 28 -9.11 -0.82 -1.18
CA VAL A 28 -9.51 0.15 -0.17
C VAL A 28 -9.72 -0.64 1.13
N TRP A 29 -8.75 -0.55 2.03
CA TRP A 29 -8.68 -1.40 3.22
C TRP A 29 -9.05 -0.69 4.52
N GLN A 30 -9.42 0.58 4.42
CA GLN A 30 -9.81 1.39 5.56
C GLN A 30 -11.16 0.91 6.12
N ARG A 31 -11.21 0.69 7.44
CA ARG A 31 -12.44 0.29 8.14
C ARG A 31 -13.43 1.44 8.32
N ILE A 32 -12.93 2.67 8.27
CA ILE A 32 -13.73 3.89 8.41
C ILE A 32 -13.60 4.70 7.12
N TRP A 33 -14.73 4.95 6.48
CA TRP A 33 -14.82 5.76 5.26
C TRP A 33 -15.08 7.23 5.63
N ASN A 34 -14.04 7.88 6.15
CA ASN A 34 -14.04 9.33 6.42
C ASN A 34 -13.77 10.13 5.12
N GLY A 35 -13.84 11.47 5.21
CA GLY A 35 -13.61 12.37 4.07
C GLY A 35 -12.37 12.02 3.25
N PRO A 36 -11.17 11.93 3.85
CA PRO A 36 -9.95 11.57 3.12
C PRO A 36 -10.01 10.25 2.33
N VAL A 37 -10.68 9.22 2.84
CA VAL A 37 -10.86 7.94 2.12
C VAL A 37 -11.81 8.11 0.94
N VAL A 38 -12.94 8.79 1.17
CA VAL A 38 -13.94 9.10 0.12
C VAL A 38 -13.30 9.93 -0.99
N ASP A 39 -12.50 10.95 -0.63
CA ASP A 39 -11.79 11.80 -1.57
C ASP A 39 -10.78 11.00 -2.40
N ALA A 40 -9.96 10.15 -1.76
CA ALA A 40 -9.00 9.31 -2.46
C ALA A 40 -9.67 8.38 -3.48
N VAL A 41 -10.80 7.77 -3.12
CA VAL A 41 -11.57 6.91 -4.05
C VAL A 41 -12.18 7.72 -5.20
N ARG A 42 -12.76 8.88 -4.89
CA ARG A 42 -13.36 9.78 -5.91
C ARG A 42 -12.34 10.25 -6.92
N GLU A 43 -11.15 10.66 -6.45
CA GLU A 43 -10.13 11.30 -7.29
C GLU A 43 -9.28 10.27 -8.05
N HIS A 44 -9.05 9.10 -7.45
CA HIS A 44 -8.07 8.16 -7.96
C HIS A 44 -8.64 6.80 -8.36
N GLY A 45 -9.86 6.45 -7.95
CA GLY A 45 -10.45 5.12 -8.21
C GLY A 45 -10.51 4.76 -9.70
N THR A 46 -10.78 5.74 -10.57
CA THR A 46 -10.89 5.54 -12.02
C THR A 46 -9.55 5.24 -12.72
N ASN A 47 -8.41 5.39 -12.02
CA ASN A 47 -7.10 4.99 -12.56
C ASN A 47 -6.88 3.47 -12.49
N PHE A 48 -7.80 2.72 -11.90
CA PHE A 48 -7.72 1.28 -11.71
C PHE A 48 -8.82 0.55 -12.48
N ALA A 49 -8.53 -0.67 -12.90
CA ALA A 49 -9.51 -1.54 -13.56
C ALA A 49 -10.59 -2.01 -12.58
N GLU A 50 -10.25 -2.13 -11.30
CA GLU A 50 -11.17 -2.51 -10.22
C GLU A 50 -10.68 -1.93 -8.88
N VAL A 51 -11.64 -1.57 -8.04
CA VAL A 51 -11.40 -1.21 -6.63
C VAL A 51 -11.98 -2.30 -5.76
N ALA A 52 -11.12 -3.02 -5.03
CA ALA A 52 -11.50 -4.07 -4.09
C ALA A 52 -11.66 -3.49 -2.68
N VAL A 53 -12.88 -3.50 -2.16
CA VAL A 53 -13.24 -2.82 -0.92
C VAL A 53 -13.40 -3.80 0.23
N LEU A 54 -12.73 -3.55 1.35
CA LEU A 54 -12.98 -4.31 2.58
C LEU A 54 -14.43 -4.09 3.03
N ALA A 55 -15.23 -5.15 3.05
CA ALA A 55 -16.63 -5.09 3.42
C ALA A 55 -16.90 -5.64 4.84
N ALA A 56 -16.15 -6.65 5.26
CA ALA A 56 -16.22 -7.18 6.61
C ALA A 56 -14.94 -7.91 7.02
N GLU A 57 -14.70 -7.95 8.32
CA GLU A 57 -13.66 -8.76 8.94
C GLU A 57 -14.27 -9.68 9.99
N VAL A 58 -13.84 -10.94 9.98
CA VAL A 58 -14.21 -11.94 11.00
C VAL A 58 -13.00 -12.21 11.88
N ALA A 59 -13.16 -12.08 13.17
CA ALA A 59 -12.20 -12.54 14.18
C ALA A 59 -12.84 -13.58 15.07
N TRP A 60 -12.01 -14.37 15.76
CA TRP A 60 -12.47 -15.43 16.66
C TRP A 60 -12.10 -15.08 18.09
N GLN A 61 -13.10 -15.01 18.97
CA GLN A 61 -12.89 -14.79 20.39
C GLN A 61 -13.53 -15.94 21.17
N HIS A 62 -12.73 -16.67 21.95
CA HIS A 62 -13.18 -17.85 22.70
C HIS A 62 -13.96 -18.86 21.83
N GLY A 63 -13.52 -19.05 20.57
CA GLY A 63 -14.16 -19.96 19.63
C GLY A 63 -15.44 -19.42 18.96
N GLN A 64 -15.88 -18.21 19.32
CA GLN A 64 -17.04 -17.56 18.71
C GLN A 64 -16.60 -16.50 17.67
N PRO A 65 -17.28 -16.41 16.51
CA PRO A 65 -16.98 -15.38 15.53
C PRO A 65 -17.48 -14.01 15.98
N THR A 66 -16.62 -13.01 15.81
CA THR A 66 -16.99 -11.59 15.93
C THR A 66 -16.82 -10.95 14.55
N VAL A 67 -17.74 -10.08 14.17
CA VAL A 67 -17.76 -9.42 12.85
C VAL A 67 -17.62 -7.92 13.01
N ALA A 68 -16.61 -7.34 12.36
CA ALA A 68 -16.53 -5.91 12.10
C ALA A 68 -17.01 -5.66 10.66
N ARG A 69 -18.20 -5.06 10.50
CA ARG A 69 -18.68 -4.62 9.19
C ARG A 69 -18.10 -3.25 8.86
N VAL A 70 -17.73 -3.07 7.61
CA VAL A 70 -17.34 -1.78 7.04
C VAL A 70 -18.55 -1.23 6.29
N ALA A 71 -18.78 0.07 6.40
CA ALA A 71 -19.79 0.79 5.64
C ALA A 71 -19.11 1.65 4.56
N PRO A 72 -18.87 1.12 3.34
CA PRO A 72 -18.28 1.86 2.24
C PRO A 72 -19.21 2.99 1.77
N ASP A 73 -18.64 4.07 1.20
CA ASP A 73 -19.43 5.04 0.44
C ASP A 73 -19.84 4.45 -0.92
N TYR A 74 -20.86 3.59 -0.91
CA TYR A 74 -21.38 2.99 -2.12
C TYR A 74 -21.89 4.04 -3.13
N ALA A 75 -22.40 5.18 -2.67
CA ALA A 75 -22.84 6.26 -3.55
C ALA A 75 -21.63 6.89 -4.28
N GLY A 76 -20.54 7.10 -3.57
CA GLY A 76 -19.26 7.53 -4.15
C GLY A 76 -18.73 6.53 -5.17
N LEU A 77 -18.60 5.26 -4.78
CA LEU A 77 -18.15 4.18 -5.65
C LEU A 77 -18.98 4.09 -6.94
N ARG A 78 -20.31 4.16 -6.85
CA ARG A 78 -21.18 4.16 -8.03
C ARG A 78 -20.93 5.36 -8.95
N ARG A 79 -20.68 6.55 -8.39
CA ARG A 79 -20.38 7.75 -9.19
C ARG A 79 -19.09 7.65 -9.98
N THR A 80 -18.11 6.93 -9.47
CA THR A 80 -16.85 6.71 -10.23
C THR A 80 -17.04 5.84 -11.46
N GLY A 81 -18.03 4.96 -11.47
CA GLY A 81 -18.24 3.97 -12.55
C GLY A 81 -17.17 2.88 -12.61
N VAL A 82 -16.23 2.84 -11.68
CA VAL A 82 -15.20 1.79 -11.61
C VAL A 82 -15.83 0.45 -11.20
N ARG A 83 -15.26 -0.66 -11.64
CA ARG A 83 -15.65 -1.98 -11.15
C ARG A 83 -15.33 -2.10 -9.65
N VAL A 84 -16.25 -2.68 -8.89
CA VAL A 84 -16.11 -2.83 -7.44
C VAL A 84 -16.08 -4.31 -7.08
N GLY A 85 -14.98 -4.77 -6.50
CA GLY A 85 -14.88 -6.03 -5.80
C GLY A 85 -15.14 -5.84 -4.30
N LEU A 86 -15.69 -6.84 -3.62
CA LEU A 86 -15.82 -6.82 -2.16
C LEU A 86 -14.87 -7.82 -1.53
N VAL A 87 -14.31 -7.47 -0.37
CA VAL A 87 -13.39 -8.33 0.36
C VAL A 87 -13.99 -8.72 1.72
N LEU A 88 -14.04 -10.00 1.98
CA LEU A 88 -14.30 -10.58 3.30
C LEU A 88 -12.98 -11.10 3.87
N ARG A 89 -12.48 -10.43 4.91
CA ARG A 89 -11.30 -10.88 5.65
C ARG A 89 -11.70 -11.86 6.74
N ILE A 90 -10.99 -12.98 6.80
CA ILE A 90 -11.15 -14.00 7.84
C ILE A 90 -9.86 -14.06 8.66
N GLY A 91 -9.97 -13.80 9.95
CA GLY A 91 -8.86 -13.89 10.90
C GLY A 91 -8.39 -15.35 11.11
N PRO A 92 -7.25 -15.53 11.80
CA PRO A 92 -6.68 -16.86 12.03
C PRO A 92 -7.69 -17.83 12.62
N PHE A 93 -7.81 -19.01 12.02
CA PHE A 93 -8.69 -20.10 12.47
C PHE A 93 -8.00 -21.46 12.27
N ALA A 94 -7.95 -22.24 13.33
CA ALA A 94 -7.24 -23.54 13.34
C ALA A 94 -8.12 -24.73 12.99
N GLY A 95 -9.42 -24.54 12.86
CA GLY A 95 -10.40 -25.63 12.64
C GLY A 95 -11.22 -25.95 13.90
N PRO A 96 -12.11 -26.91 13.83
CA PRO A 96 -12.34 -27.84 12.70
C PRO A 96 -12.94 -27.17 11.47
N PHE A 97 -12.79 -27.80 10.29
CA PHE A 97 -13.39 -27.38 9.03
C PHE A 97 -14.34 -28.46 8.53
N ALA A 98 -15.59 -28.12 8.28
CA ALA A 98 -16.56 -28.97 7.62
C ALA A 98 -17.50 -28.16 6.73
N GLU A 99 -17.98 -28.72 5.62
CA GLU A 99 -18.81 -27.98 4.65
C GLU A 99 -20.18 -27.59 5.24
N SER A 100 -20.72 -28.40 6.09
CA SER A 100 -22.06 -28.21 6.69
C SER A 100 -22.04 -27.74 8.14
N ASP A 101 -20.87 -27.38 8.69
CA ASP A 101 -20.79 -26.89 10.07
C ASP A 101 -21.37 -25.47 10.24
N GLY A 102 -21.51 -25.06 11.49
CA GLY A 102 -22.00 -23.71 11.84
C GLY A 102 -21.12 -22.61 11.27
N THR A 103 -19.81 -22.81 11.21
CA THR A 103 -18.82 -21.86 10.71
C THR A 103 -18.93 -21.67 9.20
N ALA A 104 -19.02 -22.75 8.42
CA ALA A 104 -19.19 -22.66 6.96
C ALA A 104 -20.49 -21.93 6.61
N ARG A 105 -21.61 -22.26 7.28
CA ARG A 105 -22.88 -21.57 7.07
C ARG A 105 -22.84 -20.11 7.48
N PHE A 106 -22.19 -19.81 8.59
CA PHE A 106 -22.01 -18.44 9.08
C PHE A 106 -21.24 -17.60 8.03
N LEU A 107 -20.08 -18.10 7.55
CA LEU A 107 -19.27 -17.39 6.55
C LEU A 107 -20.01 -17.23 5.22
N ALA A 108 -20.72 -18.25 4.77
CA ALA A 108 -21.53 -18.18 3.54
C ALA A 108 -22.67 -17.15 3.65
N ASN A 109 -23.34 -17.08 4.79
CA ASN A 109 -24.39 -16.09 5.01
C ASN A 109 -23.82 -14.66 5.16
N LEU A 110 -22.68 -14.51 5.83
CA LEU A 110 -21.99 -13.22 5.92
C LEU A 110 -21.56 -12.73 4.51
N ALA A 111 -20.99 -13.63 3.70
CA ALA A 111 -20.61 -13.36 2.33
C ALA A 111 -21.83 -12.90 1.47
N ALA A 112 -22.96 -13.59 1.59
CA ALA A 112 -24.18 -13.15 0.93
C ALA A 112 -24.66 -11.79 1.44
N GLY A 113 -24.63 -11.57 2.74
CA GLY A 113 -25.07 -10.31 3.34
C GLY A 113 -24.25 -9.10 2.89
N VAL A 114 -22.91 -9.20 2.73
CA VAL A 114 -22.12 -8.07 2.22
C VAL A 114 -22.38 -7.79 0.74
N LEU A 115 -22.69 -8.83 -0.05
CA LEU A 115 -23.10 -8.64 -1.45
C LEU A 115 -24.48 -7.98 -1.56
N ASP A 116 -25.42 -8.36 -0.70
CA ASP A 116 -26.77 -7.80 -0.68
C ASP A 116 -26.75 -6.34 -0.21
N ASP A 117 -25.89 -5.98 0.76
CA ASP A 117 -25.66 -4.60 1.18
C ASP A 117 -25.22 -3.73 -0.03
N ALA A 118 -24.26 -4.20 -0.81
CA ALA A 118 -23.80 -3.48 -2.00
C ALA A 118 -24.91 -3.33 -3.06
N ARG A 119 -25.65 -4.41 -3.33
CA ARG A 119 -26.77 -4.41 -4.31
C ARG A 119 -27.90 -3.48 -3.89
N THR A 120 -28.24 -3.46 -2.61
CA THR A 120 -29.25 -2.55 -2.06
C THR A 120 -28.84 -1.08 -2.27
N ASN A 121 -27.54 -0.82 -2.30
CA ASN A 121 -26.97 0.49 -2.61
C ASN A 121 -26.67 0.69 -4.10
N ALA A 122 -27.28 -0.14 -4.99
CA ALA A 122 -27.12 -0.10 -6.44
C ALA A 122 -25.66 -0.21 -6.94
N VAL A 123 -24.84 -0.96 -6.22
CA VAL A 123 -23.50 -1.40 -6.65
C VAL A 123 -23.59 -2.90 -6.98
N ALA A 124 -23.22 -3.28 -8.21
CA ALA A 124 -23.11 -4.67 -8.62
C ALA A 124 -21.68 -5.15 -8.40
N PRO A 125 -21.41 -6.00 -7.37
CA PRO A 125 -20.05 -6.47 -7.11
C PRO A 125 -19.54 -7.32 -8.28
N ALA A 126 -18.33 -7.02 -8.76
CA ALA A 126 -17.67 -7.75 -9.83
C ALA A 126 -17.11 -9.10 -9.36
N GLU A 127 -16.71 -9.17 -8.10
CA GLU A 127 -16.24 -10.39 -7.42
C GLU A 127 -16.40 -10.25 -5.90
N LEU A 128 -16.32 -11.39 -5.22
CA LEU A 128 -16.07 -11.48 -3.77
C LEU A 128 -14.71 -12.10 -3.54
N GLN A 129 -13.83 -11.38 -2.86
CA GLN A 129 -12.54 -11.90 -2.45
C GLN A 129 -12.60 -12.40 -1.00
N ILE A 130 -12.06 -13.59 -0.76
CA ILE A 130 -11.87 -14.15 0.58
C ILE A 130 -10.39 -14.02 0.94
N ASP A 131 -10.10 -13.16 1.90
CA ASP A 131 -8.76 -12.95 2.44
C ASP A 131 -8.61 -13.75 3.74
N PHE A 132 -7.95 -14.91 3.64
CA PHE A 132 -7.75 -15.82 4.76
C PHE A 132 -6.35 -16.42 4.76
N ASP A 133 -5.54 -16.03 5.74
CA ASP A 133 -4.19 -16.58 5.97
C ASP A 133 -4.26 -18.02 6.55
N CYS A 134 -4.75 -18.93 5.73
CA CYS A 134 -4.91 -20.32 6.12
C CYS A 134 -3.55 -21.01 6.30
N ALA A 135 -3.40 -21.80 7.36
CA ALA A 135 -2.23 -22.66 7.52
C ALA A 135 -2.18 -23.72 6.40
N GLU A 136 -0.99 -23.97 5.84
CA GLU A 136 -0.80 -24.90 4.70
C GLU A 136 -1.41 -26.29 4.92
N ALA A 137 -1.32 -26.80 6.16
CA ALA A 137 -1.89 -28.11 6.54
C ALA A 137 -3.43 -28.11 6.58
N ARG A 138 -4.09 -26.95 6.40
CA ARG A 138 -5.54 -26.79 6.51
C ARG A 138 -6.22 -26.39 5.19
N LEU A 139 -5.48 -26.33 4.10
CA LEU A 139 -6.00 -25.89 2.79
C LEU A 139 -7.16 -26.76 2.28
N ASP A 140 -7.16 -28.06 2.55
CA ASP A 140 -8.29 -28.92 2.20
C ASP A 140 -9.57 -28.56 2.99
N GLY A 141 -9.42 -28.16 4.25
CA GLY A 141 -10.52 -27.63 5.06
C GLY A 141 -11.03 -26.29 4.54
N TYR A 142 -10.10 -25.41 4.13
CA TYR A 142 -10.46 -24.12 3.50
C TYR A 142 -11.29 -24.33 2.21
N ALA A 143 -10.98 -25.36 1.42
CA ALA A 143 -11.74 -25.70 0.22
C ALA A 143 -13.21 -26.02 0.53
N LEU A 144 -13.52 -26.61 1.69
CA LEU A 144 -14.91 -26.86 2.12
C LEU A 144 -15.67 -25.57 2.35
N TRP A 145 -15.04 -24.61 3.03
CA TRP A 145 -15.63 -23.27 3.25
C TRP A 145 -15.85 -22.53 1.95
N LEU A 146 -14.84 -22.54 1.06
CA LEU A 146 -14.92 -21.89 -0.24
C LEU A 146 -16.11 -22.44 -1.05
N ASN A 147 -16.30 -23.76 -1.06
CA ASN A 147 -17.43 -24.41 -1.70
C ASN A 147 -18.78 -23.92 -1.17
N ALA A 148 -18.92 -23.86 0.15
CA ALA A 148 -20.14 -23.38 0.80
C ALA A 148 -20.43 -21.90 0.45
N ILE A 149 -19.39 -21.06 0.46
CA ILE A 149 -19.50 -19.64 0.08
C ILE A 149 -19.90 -19.52 -1.40
N GLN A 150 -19.19 -20.19 -2.31
CA GLN A 150 -19.48 -20.15 -3.76
C GLN A 150 -20.91 -20.56 -4.08
N LYS A 151 -21.40 -21.65 -3.51
CA LYS A 151 -22.80 -22.09 -3.68
C LYS A 151 -23.80 -21.02 -3.23
N ARG A 152 -23.48 -20.31 -2.14
CA ARG A 152 -24.38 -19.31 -1.52
C ARG A 152 -24.44 -17.99 -2.26
N VAL A 153 -23.30 -17.58 -2.89
CA VAL A 153 -23.15 -16.26 -3.51
C VAL A 153 -23.26 -16.27 -5.04
N ALA A 154 -23.43 -17.45 -5.65
CA ALA A 154 -23.58 -17.55 -7.10
C ALA A 154 -24.65 -16.57 -7.62
N PRO A 155 -24.46 -15.92 -8.78
CA PRO A 155 -23.39 -16.14 -9.77
C PRO A 155 -22.14 -15.26 -9.56
N VAL A 156 -21.98 -14.56 -8.42
CA VAL A 156 -20.79 -13.71 -8.18
C VAL A 156 -19.55 -14.59 -8.06
N PRO A 157 -18.49 -14.33 -8.86
CA PRO A 157 -17.26 -15.10 -8.78
C PRO A 157 -16.57 -14.89 -7.43
N VAL A 158 -15.99 -15.96 -6.85
CA VAL A 158 -15.25 -15.90 -5.60
C VAL A 158 -13.78 -16.10 -5.88
N THR A 159 -12.97 -15.10 -5.50
CA THR A 159 -11.51 -15.10 -5.57
C THR A 159 -10.94 -15.33 -4.18
N ILE A 160 -9.75 -15.91 -4.07
CA ILE A 160 -9.05 -16.09 -2.79
C ILE A 160 -7.70 -15.38 -2.80
N THR A 161 -7.24 -14.91 -1.65
CA THR A 161 -5.82 -14.58 -1.45
C THR A 161 -5.02 -15.86 -1.22
N ALA A 162 -3.79 -15.88 -1.67
CA ALA A 162 -2.90 -17.03 -1.57
C ALA A 162 -1.48 -16.60 -1.18
N LEU A 163 -0.81 -17.44 -0.40
CA LEU A 163 0.57 -17.22 0.02
C LEU A 163 1.56 -18.01 -0.86
N PRO A 164 2.76 -17.50 -1.11
CA PRO A 164 3.79 -18.22 -1.88
C PRO A 164 4.15 -19.59 -1.33
N SER A 165 4.00 -19.81 -0.03
CA SER A 165 4.25 -21.11 0.62
C SER A 165 3.25 -22.20 0.19
N TRP A 166 2.06 -21.82 -0.29
CA TRP A 166 1.04 -22.76 -0.75
C TRP A 166 1.30 -23.34 -2.14
N LEU A 167 2.05 -22.62 -3.00
CA LEU A 167 2.16 -22.89 -4.44
C LEU A 167 2.61 -24.31 -4.80
N ASP A 168 3.44 -24.94 -3.96
CA ASP A 168 3.93 -26.31 -4.21
C ASP A 168 3.06 -27.39 -3.56
N ARG A 169 1.99 -27.02 -2.83
CA ARG A 169 1.11 -27.95 -2.15
C ARG A 169 0.05 -28.52 -3.09
N ALA A 170 -0.14 -29.83 -3.07
CA ALA A 170 -1.22 -30.48 -3.84
C ALA A 170 -2.60 -29.96 -3.41
N ALA A 171 -2.79 -29.69 -2.11
CA ALA A 171 -4.02 -29.11 -1.59
C ALA A 171 -4.31 -27.72 -2.21
N PHE A 172 -3.30 -26.85 -2.40
CA PHE A 172 -3.50 -25.56 -3.06
C PHE A 172 -3.86 -25.73 -4.54
N ARG A 173 -3.27 -26.68 -5.26
CA ARG A 173 -3.65 -26.95 -6.66
C ARG A 173 -5.13 -27.32 -6.78
N ARG A 174 -5.64 -28.16 -5.83
CA ARG A 174 -7.07 -28.49 -5.76
C ARG A 174 -7.90 -27.25 -5.45
N LEU A 175 -7.52 -26.46 -4.45
CA LEU A 175 -8.22 -25.24 -4.05
C LEU A 175 -8.29 -24.23 -5.21
N ALA A 176 -7.18 -23.95 -5.86
CA ALA A 176 -7.10 -23.00 -6.96
C ALA A 176 -7.87 -23.46 -8.23
N ALA A 177 -8.00 -24.77 -8.44
CA ALA A 177 -8.80 -25.30 -9.55
C ALA A 177 -10.32 -25.03 -9.42
N HIS A 178 -10.80 -24.73 -8.21
CA HIS A 178 -12.20 -24.39 -7.94
C HIS A 178 -12.47 -22.88 -7.93
N ALA A 179 -11.41 -22.04 -8.00
CA ALA A 179 -11.54 -20.59 -8.08
C ALA A 179 -11.28 -20.11 -9.52
N PRO A 180 -12.00 -19.10 -10.03
CA PRO A 180 -11.75 -18.57 -11.37
C PRO A 180 -10.38 -17.89 -11.50
N ASN A 181 -9.87 -17.35 -10.41
CA ASN A 181 -8.54 -16.77 -10.24
C ASN A 181 -8.20 -16.66 -8.75
N TYR A 182 -6.97 -16.26 -8.43
CA TYR A 182 -6.54 -15.95 -7.07
C TYR A 182 -5.63 -14.72 -7.03
N VAL A 183 -5.45 -14.14 -5.86
CA VAL A 183 -4.49 -13.05 -5.62
C VAL A 183 -3.30 -13.60 -4.86
N LEU A 184 -2.12 -13.57 -5.48
CA LEU A 184 -0.87 -14.01 -4.84
C LEU A 184 -0.28 -12.85 -4.04
N GLN A 185 -0.31 -12.95 -2.72
CA GLN A 185 0.30 -11.98 -1.82
C GLN A 185 1.82 -12.22 -1.74
N VAL A 186 2.63 -11.26 -2.17
CA VAL A 186 4.11 -11.37 -2.16
C VAL A 186 4.77 -10.40 -1.20
N HIS A 187 4.01 -9.77 -0.33
CA HIS A 187 4.48 -8.82 0.68
C HIS A 187 4.11 -9.30 2.09
N SER A 188 4.81 -8.74 3.10
CA SER A 188 4.58 -9.08 4.53
C SER A 188 4.67 -10.59 4.85
N LEU A 189 5.53 -11.31 4.12
CA LEU A 189 5.66 -12.77 4.24
C LEU A 189 6.50 -13.21 5.44
N ALA A 190 7.30 -12.33 5.98
CA ALA A 190 8.21 -12.60 7.10
C ALA A 190 8.15 -11.46 8.12
N ARG A 191 8.71 -11.71 9.30
CA ARG A 191 8.95 -10.71 10.34
C ARG A 191 10.43 -10.68 10.65
N PRO A 192 11.04 -9.51 10.96
CA PRO A 192 12.42 -9.46 11.37
C PRO A 192 12.59 -10.21 12.70
N ARG A 193 13.70 -10.93 12.86
CA ARG A 193 14.00 -11.67 14.10
C ARG A 193 14.41 -10.73 15.23
N ASP A 194 15.14 -9.70 14.87
CA ASP A 194 15.64 -8.68 15.79
C ASP A 194 15.80 -7.32 15.09
N VAL A 195 16.16 -6.29 15.85
CA VAL A 195 16.29 -4.91 15.37
C VAL A 195 17.35 -4.75 14.28
N LYS A 196 18.39 -5.60 14.23
CA LYS A 196 19.47 -5.55 13.23
C LYS A 196 19.15 -6.36 11.98
N ALA A 197 18.17 -7.27 12.05
CA ALA A 197 17.82 -8.10 10.92
C ALA A 197 17.33 -7.25 9.74
N PRO A 198 17.83 -7.48 8.52
CA PRO A 198 17.30 -6.84 7.35
C PRO A 198 15.84 -7.26 7.17
N PHE A 199 14.99 -6.30 6.85
CA PHE A 199 13.57 -6.55 6.59
C PHE A 199 13.10 -5.66 5.45
N ALA A 200 12.54 -6.28 4.44
CA ALA A 200 11.82 -5.63 3.35
C ALA A 200 10.36 -6.06 3.36
N LEU A 201 9.45 -5.13 3.20
CA LEU A 201 8.02 -5.42 3.16
C LEU A 201 7.66 -6.31 1.97
N CYS A 202 8.34 -6.12 0.84
CA CYS A 202 8.32 -6.98 -0.33
C CYS A 202 9.76 -7.13 -0.84
N ASP A 203 10.26 -8.36 -0.90
CA ASP A 203 11.56 -8.70 -1.47
C ASP A 203 11.39 -9.01 -2.96
N PRO A 204 11.94 -8.18 -3.90
CA PRO A 204 11.72 -8.34 -5.32
C PRO A 204 12.20 -9.69 -5.89
N PRO A 205 13.36 -10.23 -5.54
CA PRO A 205 13.77 -11.59 -5.89
C PRO A 205 12.78 -12.67 -5.45
N VAL A 206 12.26 -12.57 -4.21
CA VAL A 206 11.25 -13.54 -3.70
C VAL A 206 9.95 -13.39 -4.47
N ALA A 207 9.48 -12.16 -4.71
CA ALA A 207 8.26 -11.88 -5.46
C ALA A 207 8.34 -12.43 -6.90
N ARG A 208 9.46 -12.19 -7.61
CA ARG A 208 9.67 -12.75 -8.97
C ARG A 208 9.62 -14.27 -8.97
N ARG A 209 10.33 -14.92 -8.05
CA ARG A 209 10.30 -16.39 -7.95
C ARG A 209 8.90 -16.93 -7.64
N ALA A 210 8.14 -16.25 -6.79
CA ALA A 210 6.78 -16.63 -6.46
C ALA A 210 5.85 -16.53 -7.67
N VAL A 211 5.94 -15.44 -8.44
CA VAL A 211 5.17 -15.24 -9.69
C VAL A 211 5.53 -16.29 -10.74
N GLU A 212 6.81 -16.63 -10.91
CA GLU A 212 7.21 -17.71 -11.82
C GLU A 212 6.68 -19.08 -11.39
N ARG A 213 6.66 -19.36 -10.08
CA ARG A 213 6.06 -20.59 -9.53
C ARG A 213 4.55 -20.64 -9.76
N ALA A 214 3.87 -19.54 -9.48
CA ALA A 214 2.42 -19.40 -9.71
C ALA A 214 2.08 -19.56 -11.20
N GLY A 215 2.89 -18.98 -12.09
CA GLY A 215 2.72 -19.14 -13.55
C GLY A 215 2.74 -20.58 -14.03
N ARG A 216 3.53 -21.45 -13.38
CA ARG A 216 3.59 -22.88 -13.71
C ARG A 216 2.33 -23.68 -13.32
N LEU A 217 1.48 -23.14 -12.44
CA LEU A 217 0.19 -23.75 -12.12
C LEU A 217 -0.83 -23.57 -13.22
N GLY A 218 -0.67 -22.58 -14.11
CA GLY A 218 -1.57 -22.30 -15.22
C GLY A 218 -2.92 -21.69 -14.83
N VAL A 219 -3.23 -21.56 -13.55
CA VAL A 219 -4.44 -20.90 -13.06
C VAL A 219 -4.22 -19.39 -13.13
N PRO A 220 -5.16 -18.60 -13.69
CA PRO A 220 -5.05 -17.14 -13.72
C PRO A 220 -4.88 -16.55 -12.32
N PHE A 221 -4.03 -15.54 -12.18
CA PHE A 221 -3.82 -14.86 -10.90
C PHE A 221 -3.44 -13.39 -11.07
N ARG A 222 -3.65 -12.62 -10.03
CA ARG A 222 -3.12 -11.28 -9.82
C ARG A 222 -2.05 -11.34 -8.75
N VAL A 223 -1.10 -10.42 -8.76
CA VAL A 223 -0.10 -10.30 -7.69
C VAL A 223 -0.41 -9.08 -6.84
N ALA A 224 -0.43 -9.25 -5.52
CA ALA A 224 -0.61 -8.15 -4.57
C ALA A 224 0.75 -7.52 -4.23
N LEU A 225 0.90 -6.22 -4.52
CA LEU A 225 2.08 -5.42 -4.20
C LEU A 225 1.75 -4.36 -3.14
N PRO A 226 2.68 -4.07 -2.22
CA PRO A 226 2.45 -3.11 -1.15
C PRO A 226 2.71 -1.68 -1.60
N THR A 227 1.93 -0.75 -1.02
CA THR A 227 2.17 0.70 -1.05
C THR A 227 2.46 1.27 0.34
N TYR A 228 2.32 0.46 1.39
CA TYR A 228 2.29 0.84 2.79
C TYR A 228 3.60 0.51 3.52
N GLY A 229 3.63 0.82 4.80
CA GLY A 229 4.73 0.48 5.69
C GLY A 229 4.27 -0.06 7.04
N TYR A 230 5.24 -0.41 7.85
CA TYR A 230 5.08 -0.79 9.25
C TYR A 230 5.95 0.07 10.15
N GLU A 231 5.44 0.39 11.31
CA GLU A 231 6.23 0.70 12.48
C GLU A 231 6.44 -0.59 13.27
N LEU A 232 7.69 -1.02 13.36
CA LEU A 232 8.15 -2.19 14.11
C LEU A 232 8.66 -1.71 15.46
N ALA A 233 8.24 -2.33 16.56
CA ALA A 233 8.78 -2.02 17.88
C ALA A 233 9.62 -3.18 18.41
N PHE A 234 10.80 -2.86 18.92
CA PHE A 234 11.71 -3.83 19.52
C PHE A 234 11.94 -3.47 21.00
N ASP A 235 12.14 -4.48 21.84
CA ASP A 235 12.54 -4.26 23.23
C ASP A 235 14.00 -3.80 23.34
N PRO A 236 14.49 -3.41 24.53
CA PRO A 236 15.90 -3.02 24.71
C PRO A 236 16.92 -4.09 24.34
N ALA A 237 16.52 -5.37 24.33
CA ALA A 237 17.37 -6.48 23.88
C ALA A 237 17.33 -6.67 22.34
N GLY A 238 16.54 -5.86 21.64
CA GLY A 238 16.39 -5.89 20.19
C GLY A 238 15.40 -6.93 19.65
N LYS A 239 14.60 -7.58 20.51
CA LYS A 239 13.59 -8.54 20.09
C LYS A 239 12.32 -7.82 19.65
N LEU A 240 11.70 -8.28 18.54
CA LEU A 240 10.43 -7.74 18.07
C LEU A 240 9.30 -7.97 19.09
N ILE A 241 8.66 -6.90 19.55
CA ILE A 241 7.55 -6.91 20.52
C ILE A 241 6.23 -6.46 19.91
N GLY A 242 6.26 -5.79 18.76
CA GLY A 242 5.03 -5.32 18.12
C GLY A 242 5.24 -4.82 16.70
N LEU A 243 4.11 -4.69 16.02
CA LEU A 243 4.01 -4.21 14.65
C LEU A 243 2.72 -3.39 14.54
N ALA A 244 2.81 -2.21 13.95
CA ALA A 244 1.67 -1.38 13.59
C ALA A 244 1.75 -1.01 12.10
N ALA A 245 0.63 -1.17 11.39
CA ALA A 245 0.38 -0.51 10.12
C ALA A 245 -0.27 0.86 10.39
N ASP A 246 -0.58 1.61 9.34
CA ASP A 246 -1.33 2.86 9.46
C ASP A 246 -2.59 2.72 10.34
N GLY A 247 -2.82 3.69 11.19
CA GLY A 247 -3.89 3.75 12.16
C GLY A 247 -3.56 4.78 13.24
N PRO A 248 -4.32 4.82 14.33
CA PRO A 248 -3.96 5.66 15.47
C PRO A 248 -2.54 5.33 15.94
N ALA A 249 -1.77 6.38 16.26
CA ALA A 249 -0.43 6.21 16.81
C ALA A 249 -0.46 5.25 18.00
N ARG A 250 0.34 4.18 17.93
CA ARG A 250 0.47 3.26 19.06
C ARG A 250 1.48 3.81 20.05
N THR A 251 1.10 3.76 21.32
CA THR A 251 2.06 3.96 22.40
C THR A 251 2.76 2.64 22.67
N TRP A 252 4.07 2.62 22.44
CA TRP A 252 4.90 1.47 22.76
C TRP A 252 5.34 1.49 24.22
N PRO A 253 5.67 0.35 24.81
CA PRO A 253 6.22 0.30 26.17
C PRO A 253 7.48 1.16 26.31
N ALA A 254 7.74 1.64 27.54
CA ALA A 254 8.94 2.42 27.83
C ALA A 254 10.21 1.62 27.45
N GLY A 255 11.18 2.29 26.81
CA GLY A 255 12.40 1.68 26.31
C GLY A 255 12.26 0.92 24.99
N ALA A 256 11.08 0.86 24.39
CA ALA A 256 10.92 0.30 23.06
C ALA A 256 11.68 1.12 22.01
N GLN A 257 12.25 0.42 21.03
CA GLN A 257 12.96 1.01 19.90
C GLN A 257 12.07 0.88 18.64
N PRO A 258 11.40 1.96 18.20
CA PRO A 258 10.61 1.93 16.98
C PRO A 258 11.50 1.98 15.72
N ARG A 259 11.09 1.29 14.67
CA ARG A 259 11.73 1.31 13.36
C ARG A 259 10.65 1.30 12.28
N GLU A 260 10.64 2.32 11.45
CA GLU A 260 9.79 2.34 10.26
C GLU A 260 10.41 1.53 9.12
N VAL A 261 9.54 0.80 8.42
CA VAL A 261 9.87 0.12 7.16
C VAL A 261 8.73 0.36 6.19
N ARG A 262 9.05 0.89 5.03
CA ARG A 262 8.09 1.20 3.96
C ARG A 262 8.35 0.35 2.73
N ALA A 263 7.32 0.13 1.93
CA ALA A 263 7.50 -0.45 0.60
C ALA A 263 8.40 0.46 -0.24
N ASP A 264 9.39 -0.14 -0.90
CA ASP A 264 10.29 0.59 -1.79
C ASP A 264 9.62 0.82 -3.15
N PRO A 265 9.28 2.08 -3.51
CA PRO A 265 8.57 2.37 -4.75
C PRO A 265 9.41 2.08 -6.00
N VAL A 266 10.72 2.25 -5.93
CA VAL A 266 11.62 1.98 -7.06
C VAL A 266 11.65 0.48 -7.35
N ALA A 267 11.80 -0.34 -6.31
CA ALA A 267 11.77 -1.79 -6.42
C ALA A 267 10.42 -2.31 -6.94
N MET A 268 9.30 -1.72 -6.52
CA MET A 268 7.97 -2.10 -7.02
C MET A 268 7.77 -1.68 -8.48
N ALA A 269 8.23 -0.48 -8.87
CA ALA A 269 8.20 -0.04 -10.25
C ALA A 269 9.03 -0.98 -11.16
N ASP A 270 10.19 -1.44 -10.69
CA ASP A 270 11.04 -2.39 -11.44
C ASP A 270 10.38 -3.77 -11.60
N LEU A 271 9.64 -4.24 -10.59
CA LEU A 271 8.83 -5.46 -10.71
C LEU A 271 7.77 -5.30 -11.81
N VAL A 272 7.01 -4.21 -11.76
CA VAL A 272 5.93 -3.95 -12.73
C VAL A 272 6.48 -3.79 -14.14
N ARG A 273 7.57 -3.02 -14.34
CA ARG A 273 8.25 -2.89 -15.63
C ARG A 273 8.75 -4.23 -16.14
N GLY A 274 9.37 -5.03 -15.27
CA GLY A 274 9.85 -6.36 -15.63
C GLY A 274 8.72 -7.28 -16.09
N TRP A 275 7.58 -7.31 -15.40
CA TRP A 275 6.41 -8.10 -15.80
C TRP A 275 5.67 -7.53 -17.01
N THR A 276 5.75 -6.23 -17.25
CA THR A 276 5.25 -5.63 -18.51
C THR A 276 6.07 -6.10 -19.71
N ALA A 277 7.39 -6.20 -19.54
CA ALA A 277 8.28 -6.68 -20.60
C ALA A 277 8.16 -8.19 -20.84
N ASP A 278 8.04 -8.97 -19.76
CA ASP A 278 7.99 -10.45 -19.84
C ASP A 278 7.39 -11.05 -18.57
N ARG A 279 6.25 -11.75 -18.68
CA ARG A 279 5.58 -12.41 -17.55
C ARG A 279 4.96 -13.74 -17.93
N PRO A 280 4.72 -14.65 -16.95
CA PRO A 280 3.87 -15.81 -17.17
C PRO A 280 2.48 -15.40 -17.66
N ALA A 281 1.95 -16.04 -18.69
CA ALA A 281 0.62 -15.71 -19.26
C ALA A 281 -0.53 -15.83 -18.23
N ALA A 282 -0.34 -16.59 -17.16
CA ALA A 282 -1.29 -16.71 -16.06
C ALA A 282 -1.33 -15.47 -15.16
N LEU A 283 -0.30 -14.62 -15.13
CA LEU A 283 -0.33 -13.34 -14.41
C LEU A 283 -1.19 -12.33 -15.19
N ARG A 284 -2.38 -12.03 -14.67
CA ARG A 284 -3.41 -11.21 -15.30
C ARG A 284 -3.41 -9.76 -14.86
N GLY A 285 -2.84 -9.42 -13.72
CA GLY A 285 -2.83 -8.07 -13.19
C GLY A 285 -2.02 -7.90 -11.92
N VAL A 286 -1.91 -6.66 -11.49
CA VAL A 286 -1.39 -6.26 -10.16
C VAL A 286 -2.54 -5.67 -9.37
N ILE A 287 -2.64 -6.03 -8.10
CA ILE A 287 -3.51 -5.33 -7.14
C ILE A 287 -2.67 -4.68 -6.06
N TRP A 288 -2.86 -3.39 -5.85
CA TRP A 288 -2.08 -2.60 -4.91
C TRP A 288 -2.70 -2.63 -3.51
N TYR A 289 -1.92 -3.01 -2.53
CA TYR A 289 -2.32 -2.97 -1.14
C TYR A 289 -1.55 -1.86 -0.42
N ARG A 290 -2.16 -0.67 -0.27
CA ARG A 290 -3.55 -0.24 -0.52
C ARG A 290 -3.59 1.14 -1.22
N LEU A 291 -4.80 1.63 -1.57
CA LEU A 291 -4.97 2.98 -2.11
C LEU A 291 -4.37 4.01 -1.14
N PRO A 292 -3.46 4.88 -1.59
CA PRO A 292 -2.93 5.96 -0.77
C PRO A 292 -4.03 6.93 -0.35
N VAL A 293 -4.06 7.23 0.96
CA VAL A 293 -4.94 8.25 1.55
C VAL A 293 -4.06 9.31 2.19
N VAL A 294 -4.41 10.58 2.03
CA VAL A 294 -3.56 11.71 2.47
C VAL A 294 -3.22 11.69 3.96
N VAL A 295 -4.04 11.09 4.80
CA VAL A 295 -3.84 10.96 6.25
C VAL A 295 -3.02 9.73 6.65
N ASP A 296 -2.73 8.81 5.74
CA ASP A 296 -1.92 7.63 6.02
C ASP A 296 -0.43 8.04 6.15
N ASN A 297 0.17 7.81 7.30
CA ASN A 297 1.55 8.22 7.57
C ASN A 297 2.58 7.27 6.98
N LEU A 298 2.28 5.98 6.92
CA LEU A 298 3.20 4.93 6.46
C LEU A 298 2.95 4.50 5.00
N ASN A 299 1.87 4.95 4.38
CA ASN A 299 1.57 4.66 2.98
C ASN A 299 2.29 5.64 2.04
N TRP A 300 2.50 5.27 0.80
CA TRP A 300 2.92 6.20 -0.26
C TRP A 300 1.92 7.34 -0.41
N ARG A 301 2.33 8.37 -1.12
CA ARG A 301 1.42 9.39 -1.64
C ARG A 301 0.96 9.02 -3.05
N TRP A 302 -0.15 9.61 -3.45
CA TRP A 302 -0.73 9.34 -4.77
C TRP A 302 0.25 9.55 -5.94
N PRO A 303 1.08 10.63 -6.02
CA PRO A 303 2.02 10.82 -7.13
C PRO A 303 2.96 9.62 -7.34
N THR A 304 3.40 8.98 -6.26
CA THR A 304 4.25 7.78 -6.30
C THR A 304 3.56 6.61 -6.99
N LEU A 305 2.34 6.29 -6.56
CA LEU A 305 1.59 5.17 -7.15
C LEU A 305 1.16 5.49 -8.58
N ALA A 306 0.74 6.72 -8.86
CA ALA A 306 0.37 7.17 -10.19
C ALA A 306 1.51 7.03 -11.21
N ALA A 307 2.75 7.35 -10.80
CA ALA A 307 3.92 7.16 -11.66
C ALA A 307 4.11 5.70 -12.07
N ILE A 308 3.95 4.77 -11.11
CA ILE A 308 4.12 3.33 -11.37
C ILE A 308 3.00 2.80 -12.26
N VAL A 309 1.74 3.16 -11.97
CA VAL A 309 0.57 2.74 -12.77
C VAL A 309 0.70 3.24 -14.20
N ALA A 310 1.22 4.45 -14.40
CA ALA A 310 1.49 5.02 -15.72
C ALA A 310 2.76 4.51 -16.38
N LEU A 311 3.52 3.61 -15.75
CA LEU A 311 4.82 3.07 -16.23
C LEU A 311 5.84 4.17 -16.55
N ARG A 312 5.75 5.35 -15.95
CA ARG A 312 6.69 6.44 -16.17
C ARG A 312 7.83 6.44 -15.14
N SER A 313 8.94 7.06 -15.49
CA SER A 313 10.02 7.33 -14.53
C SER A 313 9.57 8.31 -13.46
N PHE A 314 10.10 8.15 -12.25
CA PHE A 314 9.85 9.10 -11.17
C PHE A 314 10.48 10.45 -11.49
N ARG A 315 9.74 11.51 -11.22
CA ARG A 315 10.22 12.89 -11.26
C ARG A 315 10.82 13.24 -9.91
N ASP A 316 11.99 13.86 -9.93
CA ASP A 316 12.58 14.52 -8.76
C ASP A 316 12.43 16.04 -8.98
N HIS A 317 11.47 16.65 -8.30
CA HIS A 317 11.22 18.08 -8.42
C HIS A 317 10.80 18.64 -7.07
N VAL A 318 11.70 19.42 -6.48
CA VAL A 318 11.44 20.17 -5.26
C VAL A 318 11.84 21.62 -5.47
N ARG A 319 11.05 22.54 -4.96
CA ARG A 319 11.30 23.98 -5.05
C ARG A 319 10.89 24.69 -3.76
N ALA A 320 11.49 25.84 -3.54
CA ALA A 320 11.05 26.80 -2.54
C ALA A 320 10.12 27.83 -3.19
N GLU A 321 9.12 28.28 -2.47
CA GLU A 321 8.18 29.31 -2.91
C GLU A 321 7.96 30.33 -1.78
N SER A 322 7.91 31.61 -2.16
CA SER A 322 7.50 32.68 -1.27
C SER A 322 6.11 33.18 -1.63
N ARG A 323 5.25 33.34 -0.63
CA ARG A 323 3.92 33.87 -0.79
C ARG A 323 3.75 35.12 0.07
N ARG A 324 3.43 36.28 -0.53
CA ARG A 324 3.10 37.48 0.22
C ARG A 324 1.69 37.31 0.83
N VAL A 325 1.60 37.43 2.14
CA VAL A 325 0.35 37.29 2.89
C VAL A 325 -0.29 38.66 3.11
N GLU A 326 0.53 39.66 3.45
CA GLU A 326 0.18 41.09 3.60
C GLU A 326 1.42 41.97 3.38
N ALA A 327 1.26 43.29 3.46
CA ALA A 327 2.38 44.22 3.29
C ALA A 327 3.53 43.84 4.24
N GLY A 328 4.72 43.60 3.69
CA GLY A 328 5.92 43.21 4.41
C GLY A 328 5.93 41.82 4.97
N LEU A 329 4.84 41.03 4.94
CA LEU A 329 4.80 39.67 5.47
C LEU A 329 4.89 38.65 4.33
N VAL A 330 5.93 37.83 4.37
CA VAL A 330 6.20 36.78 3.39
C VAL A 330 6.26 35.42 4.09
N GLU A 331 5.48 34.50 3.61
CA GLU A 331 5.50 33.09 3.99
C GLU A 331 6.43 32.30 3.06
N ILE A 332 7.24 31.39 3.62
CA ILE A 332 8.18 30.56 2.88
C ILE A 332 7.73 29.12 2.96
N SER A 333 7.64 28.45 1.82
CA SER A 333 7.20 27.07 1.71
C SER A 333 8.17 26.23 0.87
N LEU A 334 8.29 24.96 1.20
CA LEU A 334 8.87 23.92 0.37
C LEU A 334 7.75 23.15 -0.32
N ILE A 335 7.91 22.89 -1.61
CA ILE A 335 6.95 22.18 -2.44
C ILE A 335 7.67 21.01 -3.11
N ASN A 336 7.15 19.80 -2.88
CA ASN A 336 7.59 18.60 -3.56
C ASN A 336 6.58 18.23 -4.66
N ASP A 337 6.80 18.71 -5.87
CA ASP A 337 6.01 18.35 -7.06
C ASP A 337 6.55 17.06 -7.72
N GLY A 338 7.48 16.39 -7.06
CA GLY A 338 8.03 15.10 -7.48
C GLY A 338 7.13 13.92 -7.09
N ASP A 339 7.60 12.72 -7.43
CA ASP A 339 6.86 11.49 -7.24
C ASP A 339 7.36 10.66 -6.03
N LEU A 340 8.47 11.04 -5.42
CA LEU A 340 9.06 10.36 -4.27
C LEU A 340 9.16 11.30 -3.07
N ASP A 341 9.09 10.73 -1.88
CA ASP A 341 9.36 11.46 -0.64
C ASP A 341 10.84 11.89 -0.60
N ILE A 342 11.11 13.10 -0.18
CA ILE A 342 12.45 13.65 -0.04
C ILE A 342 12.88 13.56 1.43
N SER A 343 13.89 12.75 1.70
CA SER A 343 14.47 12.57 3.04
C SER A 343 15.82 13.27 3.21
N SER A 344 16.38 13.89 2.15
CA SER A 344 17.58 14.70 2.24
C SER A 344 17.30 16.00 2.98
N ARG A 345 18.35 16.60 3.55
CA ARG A 345 18.25 17.92 4.16
C ARG A 345 17.97 18.97 3.09
N LEU A 346 16.88 19.73 3.25
CA LEU A 346 16.51 20.84 2.39
C LEU A 346 16.61 22.13 3.21
N ALA A 347 17.55 22.99 2.92
CA ALA A 347 17.64 24.31 3.51
C ALA A 347 17.21 25.38 2.47
N VAL A 348 16.65 26.47 2.94
CA VAL A 348 16.25 27.59 2.07
C VAL A 348 16.92 28.85 2.55
N GLU A 349 17.75 29.42 1.69
CA GLU A 349 18.27 30.78 1.89
C GLU A 349 17.31 31.79 1.28
N VAL A 350 17.03 32.86 2.05
CA VAL A 350 16.12 33.91 1.64
C VAL A 350 16.89 35.22 1.64
N HIS A 351 16.98 35.84 0.49
CA HIS A 351 17.66 37.12 0.29
C HIS A 351 16.65 38.20 -0.04
N TRP A 352 16.92 39.45 0.37
CA TRP A 352 16.15 40.65 -0.01
C TRP A 352 17.04 41.84 -0.27
N SER A 353 16.55 42.81 -1.07
CA SER A 353 17.28 44.01 -1.37
C SER A 353 17.27 45.00 -0.20
N ARG A 354 18.42 45.57 0.11
CA ARG A 354 18.58 46.71 1.06
C ARG A 354 18.42 48.06 0.38
N ALA A 355 18.52 48.12 -0.95
CA ALA A 355 18.45 49.38 -1.69
C ALA A 355 17.14 50.14 -1.48
N ASP A 356 16.04 49.40 -1.25
CA ASP A 356 14.71 49.93 -1.02
C ASP A 356 14.35 50.04 0.48
N GLY A 357 15.36 50.07 1.37
CA GLY A 357 15.14 50.08 2.81
C GLY A 357 14.71 48.76 3.42
N GLY A 358 14.87 47.64 2.70
CA GLY A 358 14.54 46.30 3.15
C GLY A 358 15.33 45.94 4.40
N ARG A 359 14.63 45.76 5.51
CA ARG A 359 15.17 45.30 6.80
C ARG A 359 14.24 44.25 7.37
N LEU A 360 14.81 43.18 7.89
CA LEU A 360 14.05 42.20 8.66
C LEU A 360 13.57 42.82 9.97
N ILE A 361 12.26 42.78 10.22
CA ILE A 361 11.64 43.20 11.48
C ILE A 361 11.50 42.01 12.41
N ALA A 362 11.00 40.88 11.90
CA ALA A 362 10.79 39.66 12.62
C ALA A 362 10.72 38.48 11.64
N GLY A 363 11.00 37.28 12.10
CA GLY A 363 10.82 36.03 11.38
C GLY A 363 10.76 34.90 12.33
N ASP A 364 10.11 33.80 11.91
CA ASP A 364 10.07 32.59 12.67
C ASP A 364 10.00 31.37 11.75
N ALA A 365 10.52 30.24 12.20
CA ALA A 365 10.47 28.97 11.52
C ALA A 365 9.43 28.07 12.16
N VAL A 366 8.81 27.21 11.36
CA VAL A 366 7.76 26.28 11.82
C VAL A 366 7.95 24.89 11.20
N GLN A 367 7.19 23.93 11.65
CA GLN A 367 7.11 22.56 11.09
C GLN A 367 8.47 21.84 10.97
N GLY A 368 9.29 21.92 12.02
CA GLY A 368 10.58 21.22 12.08
C GLY A 368 11.71 21.94 11.35
N PHE A 369 11.65 23.27 11.32
CA PHE A 369 12.73 24.13 10.84
C PHE A 369 13.14 25.13 11.91
N SER A 370 14.39 25.55 11.83
CA SER A 370 14.94 26.67 12.60
C SER A 370 15.35 27.79 11.65
N LEU A 371 15.20 29.02 12.12
CA LEU A 371 15.63 30.24 11.41
C LEU A 371 17.00 30.68 11.93
N LEU A 372 17.96 30.82 11.04
CA LEU A 372 19.31 31.30 11.33
C LEU A 372 19.49 32.66 10.66
N ASP A 373 19.93 33.68 11.44
CA ASP A 373 20.38 34.95 10.91
C ASP A 373 21.83 34.83 10.48
N GLU A 374 22.09 34.90 9.16
CA GLU A 374 23.46 34.80 8.63
C GLU A 374 24.07 36.13 8.30
N GLU A 375 23.25 37.09 7.78
CA GLU A 375 23.70 38.45 7.41
C GLU A 375 22.56 39.45 7.47
N ALA A 376 22.89 40.72 7.28
CA ALA A 376 21.92 41.83 7.39
C ALA A 376 20.81 41.86 6.31
N SER A 377 20.91 41.06 5.24
CA SER A 377 19.91 40.96 4.15
C SER A 377 19.63 39.52 3.72
N GLN A 378 19.96 38.57 4.59
CA GLN A 378 19.84 37.15 4.32
C GLN A 378 19.49 36.39 5.60
N VAL A 379 18.63 35.41 5.49
CA VAL A 379 18.36 34.39 6.54
C VAL A 379 18.30 33.01 5.92
N ARG A 380 18.49 32.02 6.76
CA ARG A 380 18.44 30.60 6.35
C ARG A 380 17.43 29.83 7.18
N PHE A 381 16.51 29.17 6.51
CA PHE A 381 15.67 28.13 7.11
C PHE A 381 16.38 26.80 6.99
N GLN A 382 16.67 26.17 8.13
CA GLN A 382 17.37 24.89 8.21
C GLN A 382 16.47 23.85 8.88
N PRO A 383 16.39 22.60 8.34
CA PRO A 383 15.61 21.55 8.98
C PRO A 383 16.24 21.10 10.31
N ASP A 384 15.38 20.90 11.32
CA ASP A 384 15.75 20.33 12.61
C ASP A 384 16.04 18.82 12.49
N GLU A 385 16.74 18.26 13.49
CA GLU A 385 16.94 16.82 13.59
C GLU A 385 15.95 16.19 14.58
N PRO A 386 15.35 15.02 14.26
CA PRO A 386 15.51 14.29 12.98
C PRO A 386 14.74 14.94 11.82
N VAL A 387 15.31 14.87 10.61
CA VAL A 387 14.67 15.43 9.41
C VAL A 387 13.35 14.73 9.13
N THR A 388 12.29 15.50 9.09
CA THR A 388 10.97 15.00 8.65
C THR A 388 10.89 15.00 7.13
N PRO A 389 10.68 13.84 6.45
CA PRO A 389 10.60 13.78 5.01
C PRO A 389 9.53 14.72 4.43
N LEU A 390 9.86 15.42 3.34
CA LEU A 390 8.88 16.16 2.53
C LEU A 390 8.22 15.18 1.57
N ARG A 391 6.92 14.91 1.80
CA ARG A 391 6.20 13.85 1.07
C ARG A 391 5.94 14.25 -0.38
N ALA A 392 5.81 13.27 -1.27
CA ALA A 392 5.42 13.50 -2.65
C ALA A 392 4.08 14.24 -2.73
N GLY A 393 4.03 15.34 -3.49
CA GLY A 393 2.86 16.21 -3.61
C GLY A 393 2.57 17.09 -2.39
N GLU A 394 3.50 17.20 -1.43
CA GLU A 394 3.33 18.01 -0.23
C GLU A 394 3.82 19.44 -0.46
N THR A 395 3.05 20.40 0.06
CA THR A 395 3.48 21.78 0.33
C THR A 395 3.60 21.97 1.83
N ARG A 396 4.79 22.35 2.31
CA ARG A 396 5.08 22.58 3.72
C ARG A 396 5.54 24.01 3.92
N THR A 397 4.79 24.80 4.66
CA THR A 397 5.24 26.12 5.13
C THR A 397 6.33 25.89 6.17
N ILE A 398 7.52 26.44 5.94
CA ILE A 398 8.69 26.29 6.81
C ILE A 398 8.95 27.49 7.69
N GLY A 399 8.29 28.62 7.40
CA GLY A 399 8.37 29.83 8.21
C GLY A 399 7.84 31.07 7.51
N TRP A 400 8.08 32.18 8.12
CA TRP A 400 7.67 33.51 7.62
C TRP A 400 8.69 34.58 7.99
N LEU A 401 8.71 35.64 7.20
CA LEU A 401 9.53 36.83 7.43
C LEU A 401 8.65 38.09 7.34
N ARG A 402 8.86 39.04 8.25
CA ARG A 402 8.31 40.41 8.17
C ARG A 402 9.41 41.39 7.84
N LEU A 403 9.33 41.98 6.68
CA LEU A 403 10.24 43.01 6.19
C LEU A 403 9.64 44.42 6.42
N ALA A 404 10.50 45.43 6.59
CA ALA A 404 10.07 46.80 6.80
C ALA A 404 9.32 47.39 5.59
N HIS A 405 9.59 46.90 4.40
CA HIS A 405 8.99 47.33 3.14
C HIS A 405 8.63 46.13 2.27
N ASP A 406 7.73 46.37 1.29
CA ASP A 406 7.32 45.39 0.30
C ASP A 406 8.41 45.23 -0.78
N GLY A 407 9.51 44.55 -0.43
CA GLY A 407 10.55 44.14 -1.38
C GLY A 407 10.32 42.72 -1.92
N GLU A 408 10.89 42.41 -3.07
CA GLU A 408 10.98 41.04 -3.55
C GLU A 408 11.97 40.27 -2.71
N VAL A 409 11.65 38.98 -2.46
CA VAL A 409 12.57 38.01 -1.85
C VAL A 409 13.03 37.03 -2.92
N GLN A 410 14.31 36.68 -2.89
CA GLN A 410 14.89 35.62 -3.71
C GLN A 410 15.14 34.41 -2.84
N LEU A 411 14.83 33.25 -3.36
CA LEU A 411 14.97 31.97 -2.65
C LEU A 411 16.04 31.14 -3.32
N GLU A 412 16.95 30.61 -2.52
CA GLU A 412 17.89 29.58 -2.96
C GLU A 412 17.67 28.30 -2.17
N LEU A 413 17.33 27.24 -2.88
CA LEU A 413 17.14 25.92 -2.28
C LEU A 413 18.45 25.14 -2.28
N GLN A 414 18.91 24.75 -1.10
CA GLN A 414 20.10 23.93 -0.90
C GLN A 414 19.69 22.50 -0.52
N ARG A 415 20.29 21.54 -1.19
CA ARG A 415 20.04 20.10 -0.96
C ARG A 415 21.34 19.43 -0.52
N ASN A 416 21.40 18.95 0.72
CA ASN A 416 22.56 18.31 1.34
C ASN A 416 22.32 16.84 1.65
#